data_5c9ce92ae4e447dfea3e65ed94c86119
#
_entry.id   5c9ce92ae4e447dfea3e65ed94c86119
#
_cell.length_a   1.000
_cell.length_b   1.000
_cell.length_c   1.000
_cell.angle_alpha   90.00
_cell.angle_beta   90.00
_cell.angle_gamma   90.00
#
_symmetry.space_group_name_H-M   'P 1'
#
loop_
_entity.id
_entity.type
_entity.pdbx_description
1 polymer ?
#
loop_
_entity_poly.entity_id
_entity_poly.type
_entity_poly.pdbx_seq_one_letter_code
_entity_poly.pdbx_strand_id
1 'polypeptide(L)'
;MTLYQKLQTAQSEEDVKDAYIAALKLKKVTKGLIDIQTEEIWFEAKHKPTDVYTMFTQLLYYVCHAYHEGKNMKSLFLPPLLCVIDNEKAALMSTASITPIFGDKKIAWGKSASQVSRELIAQVSPYINDHFIVYRMAEDEAAFLQAVRDSIKNGGIVRTQITPNNLKPVFDRWVELIGAELGDLPNPADYALLFYADIMHDGNKSV
;
A
#
# COMPACT_ATOMS: atom_id res chain seq x y z
N MET A 1 4.65 -18.54 18.65
CA MET A 1 4.61 -17.09 18.95
C MET A 1 4.06 -16.41 17.71
N THR A 2 2.98 -15.63 17.86
CA THR A 2 2.35 -14.87 16.76
C THR A 2 3.23 -13.69 16.35
N LEU A 3 2.95 -13.05 15.24
CA LEU A 3 3.64 -11.82 14.82
C LEU A 3 3.46 -10.75 15.91
N TYR A 4 2.23 -10.51 16.35
CA TYR A 4 1.95 -9.52 17.40
C TYR A 4 2.77 -9.76 18.68
N GLN A 5 2.85 -11.01 19.16
CA GLN A 5 3.67 -11.34 20.33
C GLN A 5 5.16 -11.02 20.13
N LYS A 6 5.70 -11.25 18.93
CA LYS A 6 7.09 -10.89 18.61
C LYS A 6 7.28 -9.38 18.58
N LEU A 7 6.34 -8.63 18.01
CA LEU A 7 6.39 -7.18 17.96
C LEU A 7 6.36 -6.53 19.35
N GLN A 8 5.60 -7.11 20.29
CA GLN A 8 5.56 -6.63 21.67
C GLN A 8 6.90 -6.83 22.43
N THR A 9 7.74 -7.74 21.98
CA THR A 9 9.06 -8.02 22.58
C THR A 9 10.22 -7.41 21.79
N ALA A 10 9.96 -6.80 20.64
CA ALA A 10 10.97 -6.15 19.81
C ALA A 10 11.66 -5.02 20.57
N GLN A 11 12.99 -4.97 20.50
CA GLN A 11 13.83 -3.96 21.15
C GLN A 11 14.39 -2.93 20.17
N SER A 12 14.28 -3.24 18.87
CA SER A 12 14.86 -2.44 17.79
C SER A 12 13.98 -2.50 16.55
N GLU A 13 14.23 -1.59 15.61
CA GLU A 13 13.63 -1.63 14.27
C GLU A 13 14.01 -2.90 13.51
N GLU A 14 15.20 -3.43 13.73
CA GLU A 14 15.64 -4.68 13.12
C GLU A 14 14.83 -5.87 13.61
N ASP A 15 14.48 -5.92 14.91
CA ASP A 15 13.58 -6.97 15.44
C ASP A 15 12.19 -6.90 14.81
N VAL A 16 11.67 -5.69 14.58
CA VAL A 16 10.40 -5.48 13.86
C VAL A 16 10.50 -6.03 12.44
N LYS A 17 11.54 -5.64 11.69
CA LYS A 17 11.78 -6.14 10.32
C LYS A 17 11.85 -7.66 10.28
N ASP A 18 12.64 -8.27 11.14
CA ASP A 18 12.80 -9.73 11.19
C ASP A 18 11.49 -10.45 11.55
N ALA A 19 10.68 -9.88 12.46
CA ALA A 19 9.38 -10.44 12.80
C ALA A 19 8.43 -10.48 11.58
N TYR A 20 8.35 -9.39 10.80
CA TYR A 20 7.51 -9.34 9.60
C TYR A 20 8.05 -10.22 8.48
N ILE A 21 9.36 -10.23 8.23
CA ILE A 21 10.00 -11.12 7.23
C ILE A 21 9.66 -12.58 7.52
N ALA A 22 9.79 -13.01 8.79
CA ALA A 22 9.50 -14.37 9.19
C ALA A 22 7.99 -14.72 9.07
N ALA A 23 7.09 -13.82 9.50
CA ALA A 23 5.66 -14.05 9.46
C ALA A 23 5.10 -14.12 8.04
N LEU A 24 5.58 -13.25 7.16
CA LEU A 24 5.22 -13.22 5.73
C LEU A 24 5.96 -14.27 4.90
N LYS A 25 7.02 -14.91 5.46
CA LYS A 25 7.89 -15.88 4.77
C LYS A 25 8.52 -15.27 3.50
N LEU A 26 8.95 -14.00 3.60
CA LEU A 26 9.56 -13.30 2.47
C LEU A 26 10.85 -14.00 2.02
N LYS A 27 11.06 -14.04 0.71
CA LYS A 27 12.24 -14.63 0.08
C LYS A 27 13.05 -13.56 -0.66
N LYS A 28 14.34 -13.81 -0.86
CA LYS A 28 15.24 -12.90 -1.58
C LYS A 28 15.20 -11.46 -1.02
N VAL A 29 15.19 -11.36 0.31
CA VAL A 29 15.12 -10.08 1.00
C VAL A 29 16.46 -9.36 0.90
N THR A 30 16.41 -8.09 0.51
CA THR A 30 17.52 -7.14 0.64
C THR A 30 17.14 -6.09 1.68
N LYS A 31 18.09 -5.70 2.51
CA LYS A 31 17.97 -4.61 3.49
C LYS A 31 19.00 -3.53 3.14
N GLY A 32 18.62 -2.28 3.23
CA GLY A 32 19.50 -1.17 2.87
C GLY A 32 18.82 0.18 3.03
N LEU A 33 18.82 1.00 1.98
CA LEU A 33 18.12 2.29 1.97
C LEU A 33 16.59 2.10 2.13
N ILE A 34 16.06 1.00 1.58
CA ILE A 34 14.71 0.52 1.83
C ILE A 34 14.82 -0.57 2.88
N ASP A 35 14.06 -0.47 3.96
CA ASP A 35 14.20 -1.34 5.13
C ASP A 35 14.04 -2.84 4.83
N ILE A 36 13.03 -3.19 4.02
CA ILE A 36 12.85 -4.54 3.49
C ILE A 36 12.47 -4.42 2.02
N GLN A 37 13.26 -5.03 1.15
CA GLN A 37 13.07 -4.98 -0.28
C GLN A 37 13.00 -6.40 -0.85
N THR A 38 11.93 -6.68 -1.61
CA THR A 38 11.77 -7.89 -2.43
C THR A 38 11.33 -7.51 -3.84
N GLU A 39 11.18 -8.49 -4.71
CA GLU A 39 10.63 -8.26 -6.06
C GLU A 39 9.15 -7.84 -6.00
N GLU A 40 8.41 -8.30 -4.98
CA GLU A 40 6.96 -8.13 -4.90
C GLU A 40 6.52 -6.97 -4.00
N ILE A 41 7.33 -6.64 -2.98
CA ILE A 41 6.91 -5.67 -1.95
C ILE A 41 8.11 -4.98 -1.30
N TRP A 42 8.00 -3.67 -1.13
CA TRP A 42 8.96 -2.85 -0.39
C TRP A 42 8.34 -2.31 0.90
N PHE A 43 9.14 -2.25 1.97
CA PHE A 43 8.69 -1.79 3.28
C PHE A 43 9.54 -0.64 3.81
N GLU A 44 8.86 0.28 4.49
CA GLU A 44 9.46 1.18 5.48
C GLU A 44 9.06 0.68 6.86
N ALA A 45 10.01 0.58 7.78
CA ALA A 45 9.81 0.06 9.12
C ALA A 45 10.13 1.10 10.20
N LYS A 46 9.43 1.02 11.31
CA LYS A 46 9.73 1.79 12.51
C LYS A 46 9.62 0.90 13.75
N HIS A 47 10.48 1.15 14.72
CA HIS A 47 10.42 0.42 16.00
C HIS A 47 9.22 0.84 16.85
N LYS A 48 8.82 2.10 16.79
CA LYS A 48 7.71 2.67 17.59
C LYS A 48 6.53 3.05 16.71
N PRO A 49 5.31 3.11 17.30
CA PRO A 49 4.14 3.58 16.57
C PRO A 49 4.41 4.92 15.90
N THR A 50 4.29 4.95 14.60
CA THR A 50 4.59 6.11 13.76
C THR A 50 3.40 6.41 12.86
N ASP A 51 3.19 7.68 12.54
CA ASP A 51 2.15 8.08 11.62
C ASP A 51 2.34 7.45 10.23
N VAL A 52 1.27 6.88 9.68
CA VAL A 52 1.28 6.14 8.41
C VAL A 52 1.68 7.03 7.23
N TYR A 53 1.20 8.28 7.21
CA TYR A 53 1.54 9.24 6.15
C TYR A 53 3.03 9.59 6.16
N THR A 54 3.61 9.73 7.35
CA THR A 54 5.04 9.95 7.53
C THR A 54 5.84 8.78 6.96
N MET A 55 5.48 7.55 7.32
CA MET A 55 6.17 6.36 6.84
C MET A 55 6.02 6.18 5.31
N PHE A 56 4.81 6.35 4.77
CA PHE A 56 4.64 6.29 3.31
C PHE A 56 5.40 7.40 2.59
N THR A 57 5.46 8.62 3.14
CA THR A 57 6.24 9.70 2.53
C THR A 57 7.74 9.35 2.47
N GLN A 58 8.29 8.68 3.50
CA GLN A 58 9.65 8.17 3.49
C GLN A 58 9.86 7.09 2.42
N LEU A 59 8.98 6.10 2.38
CA LEU A 59 9.06 5.03 1.39
C LEU A 59 8.92 5.56 -0.05
N LEU A 60 7.98 6.48 -0.28
CA LEU A 60 7.75 7.09 -1.59
C LEU A 60 8.92 7.95 -2.08
N TYR A 61 9.70 8.53 -1.19
CA TYR A 61 10.96 9.18 -1.57
C TYR A 61 11.84 8.20 -2.37
N TYR A 62 12.06 6.99 -1.84
CA TYR A 62 12.87 5.98 -2.52
C TYR A 62 12.20 5.43 -3.78
N VAL A 63 10.90 5.21 -3.74
CA VAL A 63 10.13 4.73 -4.91
C VAL A 63 10.21 5.72 -6.07
N CYS A 64 10.03 7.02 -5.80
CA CYS A 64 10.14 8.06 -6.83
C CYS A 64 11.57 8.18 -7.37
N HIS A 65 12.58 8.08 -6.52
CA HIS A 65 13.98 8.04 -6.96
C HIS A 65 14.23 6.84 -7.89
N ALA A 66 13.85 5.63 -7.48
CA ALA A 66 13.99 4.43 -8.29
C ALA A 66 13.23 4.54 -9.62
N TYR A 67 12.04 5.13 -9.63
CA TYR A 67 11.28 5.41 -10.84
C TYR A 67 12.05 6.29 -11.82
N HIS A 68 12.60 7.39 -11.35
CA HIS A 68 13.34 8.34 -12.21
C HIS A 68 14.66 7.76 -12.70
N GLU A 69 15.40 7.05 -11.87
CA GLU A 69 16.63 6.37 -12.24
C GLU A 69 16.37 5.25 -13.25
N GLY A 70 15.38 4.40 -13.00
CA GLY A 70 14.99 3.31 -13.89
C GLY A 70 14.54 3.78 -15.27
N LYS A 71 13.82 4.91 -15.34
CA LYS A 71 13.43 5.53 -16.61
C LYS A 71 14.65 5.97 -17.43
N ASN A 72 15.67 6.50 -16.78
CA ASN A 72 16.93 6.89 -17.41
C ASN A 72 17.74 5.68 -17.89
N MET A 73 17.68 4.57 -17.17
CA MET A 73 18.42 3.33 -17.46
C MET A 73 17.66 2.37 -18.40
N LYS A 74 16.43 2.70 -18.82
CA LYS A 74 15.52 1.81 -19.56
C LYS A 74 15.24 0.48 -18.84
N SER A 75 15.45 0.43 -17.52
CA SER A 75 15.19 -0.71 -16.67
C SER A 75 14.45 -0.24 -15.42
N LEU A 76 13.13 -0.05 -15.57
CA LEU A 76 12.28 0.34 -14.47
C LEU A 76 11.83 -0.91 -13.72
N PHE A 77 12.23 -1.05 -12.47
CA PHE A 77 11.71 -2.06 -11.57
C PHE A 77 11.16 -1.38 -10.31
N LEU A 78 9.84 -1.42 -10.18
CA LEU A 78 9.15 -1.05 -8.95
C LEU A 78 8.35 -2.26 -8.45
N PRO A 79 8.28 -2.49 -7.13
CA PRO A 79 7.47 -3.57 -6.61
C PRO A 79 6.00 -3.25 -6.84
N PRO A 80 5.15 -4.25 -7.08
CA PRO A 80 3.70 -4.04 -7.19
C PRO A 80 3.06 -3.58 -5.88
N LEU A 81 3.71 -3.81 -4.73
CA LEU A 81 3.18 -3.49 -3.40
C LEU A 81 4.14 -2.62 -2.59
N LEU A 82 3.57 -1.71 -1.83
CA LEU A 82 4.23 -0.89 -0.81
C LEU A 82 3.58 -1.16 0.54
N CYS A 83 4.39 -1.29 1.57
CA CYS A 83 3.91 -1.51 2.92
C CYS A 83 4.71 -0.67 3.93
N VAL A 84 4.04 -0.12 4.91
CA VAL A 84 4.69 0.51 6.06
C VAL A 84 4.32 -0.25 7.32
N ILE A 85 5.29 -0.46 8.19
CA ILE A 85 5.16 -1.33 9.36
C ILE A 85 5.76 -0.69 10.60
N ASP A 86 5.12 -0.92 11.73
CA ASP A 86 5.71 -0.67 13.04
C ASP A 86 5.33 -1.79 14.03
N ASN A 87 5.60 -1.60 15.31
CA ASN A 87 5.33 -2.62 16.34
C ASN A 87 3.83 -2.77 16.69
N GLU A 88 2.94 -1.92 16.17
CA GLU A 88 1.50 -1.97 16.46
C GLU A 88 0.65 -2.20 15.21
N LYS A 89 1.11 -1.72 14.06
CA LYS A 89 0.31 -1.71 12.83
C LYS A 89 1.14 -1.90 11.56
N ALA A 90 0.44 -2.26 10.50
CA ALA A 90 0.93 -2.21 9.14
C ALA A 90 -0.07 -1.48 8.24
N ALA A 91 0.41 -0.85 7.16
CA ALA A 91 -0.46 -0.35 6.11
C ALA A 91 0.04 -0.79 4.74
N LEU A 92 -0.87 -1.33 3.93
CA LEU A 92 -0.60 -1.94 2.63
C LEU A 92 -1.22 -1.11 1.51
N MET A 93 -0.47 -0.89 0.43
CA MET A 93 -0.89 -0.10 -0.73
C MET A 93 -0.37 -0.72 -2.02
N SER A 94 -1.15 -0.61 -3.11
CA SER A 94 -0.68 -0.94 -4.45
C SER A 94 0.14 0.22 -5.04
N THR A 95 1.30 -0.08 -5.63
CA THR A 95 2.11 0.91 -6.33
C THR A 95 1.36 1.50 -7.54
N ALA A 96 0.53 0.71 -8.20
CA ALA A 96 -0.27 1.15 -9.34
C ALA A 96 -1.25 2.27 -8.98
N SER A 97 -1.80 2.27 -7.74
CA SER A 97 -2.78 3.28 -7.31
C SER A 97 -2.20 4.68 -7.10
N ILE A 98 -0.88 4.80 -7.01
CA ILE A 98 -0.18 6.07 -6.75
C ILE A 98 0.67 6.54 -7.95
N THR A 99 0.49 5.95 -9.11
CA THR A 99 1.25 6.29 -10.33
C THR A 99 1.30 7.80 -10.64
N PRO A 100 0.22 8.59 -10.43
CA PRO A 100 0.23 10.03 -10.70
C PRO A 100 1.31 10.82 -9.94
N ILE A 101 1.74 10.34 -8.76
CA ILE A 101 2.78 11.02 -7.96
C ILE A 101 4.12 11.12 -8.69
N PHE A 102 4.43 10.15 -9.58
CA PHE A 102 5.73 10.08 -10.27
C PHE A 102 5.93 11.19 -11.31
N GLY A 103 4.84 11.78 -11.78
CA GLY A 103 4.87 12.89 -12.75
C GLY A 103 4.81 14.28 -12.11
N ASP A 104 4.50 14.39 -10.83
CA ASP A 104 4.30 15.68 -10.19
C ASP A 104 5.62 16.33 -9.76
N LYS A 105 6.05 17.32 -10.55
CA LYS A 105 7.25 18.11 -10.28
C LYS A 105 7.10 19.13 -9.15
N LYS A 106 5.89 19.31 -8.60
CA LYS A 106 5.62 20.27 -7.53
C LYS A 106 5.98 19.70 -6.16
N ILE A 107 6.13 18.39 -6.04
CA ILE A 107 6.51 17.75 -4.78
C ILE A 107 7.97 18.02 -4.48
N ALA A 108 8.21 18.71 -3.36
CA ALA A 108 9.56 19.05 -2.92
C ALA A 108 10.14 17.93 -2.04
N TRP A 109 10.59 16.85 -2.64
CA TRP A 109 11.07 15.63 -1.96
C TRP A 109 12.21 15.85 -0.95
N GLY A 110 12.92 16.98 -1.02
CA GLY A 110 14.08 17.22 -0.14
C GLY A 110 15.32 16.44 -0.57
N LYS A 111 16.30 16.38 0.34
CA LYS A 111 17.61 15.75 0.07
C LYS A 111 17.71 14.30 0.55
N SER A 112 16.86 13.88 1.47
CA SER A 112 16.85 12.52 2.03
C SER A 112 15.49 12.13 2.57
N ALA A 113 15.22 10.83 2.58
CA ALA A 113 13.98 10.26 3.12
C ALA A 113 13.77 10.55 4.61
N SER A 114 14.85 10.78 5.37
CA SER A 114 14.76 11.11 6.80
C SER A 114 14.27 12.54 7.08
N GLN A 115 14.23 13.41 6.05
CA GLN A 115 13.83 14.81 6.17
C GLN A 115 12.37 15.03 5.77
N VAL A 116 11.46 14.22 6.32
CA VAL A 116 10.02 14.39 6.07
C VAL A 116 9.49 15.58 6.86
N SER A 117 9.10 16.64 6.16
CA SER A 117 8.45 17.81 6.75
C SER A 117 6.92 17.66 6.71
N ARG A 118 6.22 18.46 7.51
CA ARG A 118 4.74 18.53 7.46
C ARG A 118 4.24 18.99 6.10
N GLU A 119 4.96 19.89 5.46
CA GLU A 119 4.65 20.41 4.12
C GLU A 119 4.78 19.32 3.07
N LEU A 120 5.83 18.47 3.16
CA LEU A 120 5.99 17.35 2.25
C LEU A 120 4.90 16.30 2.44
N ILE A 121 4.55 15.97 3.69
CA ILE A 121 3.41 15.08 3.98
C ILE A 121 2.12 15.64 3.36
N ALA A 122 1.86 16.94 3.53
CA ALA A 122 0.68 17.57 2.95
C ALA A 122 0.65 17.54 1.41
N GLN A 123 1.82 17.58 0.75
CA GLN A 123 1.93 17.44 -0.70
C GLN A 123 1.71 16.00 -1.18
N VAL A 124 2.14 15.01 -0.39
CA VAL A 124 2.05 13.58 -0.73
C VAL A 124 0.67 12.99 -0.38
N SER A 125 0.07 13.42 0.73
CA SER A 125 -1.19 12.87 1.24
C SER A 125 -2.32 12.76 0.20
N PRO A 126 -2.57 13.74 -0.68
CA PRO A 126 -3.63 13.63 -1.69
C PRO A 126 -3.46 12.43 -2.66
N TYR A 127 -2.21 11.96 -2.86
CA TYR A 127 -1.91 10.82 -3.74
C TYR A 127 -2.11 9.47 -3.06
N ILE A 128 -2.07 9.43 -1.72
CA ILE A 128 -2.15 8.17 -0.96
C ILE A 128 -3.43 8.04 -0.16
N ASN A 129 -4.21 9.12 0.00
CA ASN A 129 -5.53 9.05 0.63
C ASN A 129 -6.37 7.99 -0.07
N ASP A 130 -7.07 7.17 0.71
CA ASP A 130 -7.98 6.12 0.25
C ASP A 130 -7.32 4.99 -0.59
N HIS A 131 -5.97 4.97 -0.67
CA HIS A 131 -5.23 3.97 -1.43
C HIS A 131 -4.50 2.93 -0.56
N PHE A 132 -4.52 3.06 0.76
CA PHE A 132 -3.93 2.10 1.67
C PHE A 132 -4.94 1.54 2.68
N ILE A 133 -4.68 0.33 3.14
CA ILE A 133 -5.47 -0.33 4.19
C ILE A 133 -4.58 -0.48 5.41
N VAL A 134 -5.06 -0.01 6.56
CA VAL A 134 -4.38 -0.15 7.85
C VAL A 134 -4.85 -1.40 8.57
N TYR A 135 -3.92 -2.17 9.09
CA TYR A 135 -4.13 -3.36 9.93
C TYR A 135 -3.48 -3.14 11.28
N ARG A 136 -4.24 -3.32 12.36
CA ARG A 136 -3.74 -3.33 13.73
C ARG A 136 -3.31 -4.74 14.10
N MET A 137 -2.03 -4.95 14.45
CA MET A 137 -1.50 -6.30 14.64
C MET A 137 -2.15 -7.04 15.81
N ALA A 138 -2.66 -6.33 16.81
CA ALA A 138 -3.40 -6.95 17.93
C ALA A 138 -4.71 -7.64 17.50
N GLU A 139 -5.35 -7.11 16.46
CA GLU A 139 -6.71 -7.50 16.03
C GLU A 139 -6.70 -8.14 14.65
N ASP A 140 -5.84 -7.64 13.73
CA ASP A 140 -5.91 -7.89 12.30
C ASP A 140 -4.72 -8.72 11.76
N GLU A 141 -3.87 -9.32 12.63
CA GLU A 141 -2.67 -10.06 12.21
C GLU A 141 -2.96 -11.06 11.07
N ALA A 142 -3.97 -11.91 11.27
CA ALA A 142 -4.32 -12.93 10.29
C ALA A 142 -4.80 -12.33 8.97
N ALA A 143 -5.64 -11.28 9.04
CA ALA A 143 -6.15 -10.57 7.88
C ALA A 143 -5.03 -9.87 7.10
N PHE A 144 -4.07 -9.23 7.78
CA PHE A 144 -2.89 -8.64 7.16
C PHE A 144 -2.04 -9.68 6.43
N LEU A 145 -1.69 -10.78 7.11
CA LEU A 145 -0.86 -11.82 6.50
C LEU A 145 -1.53 -12.45 5.27
N GLN A 146 -2.85 -12.60 5.31
CA GLN A 146 -3.61 -13.10 4.17
C GLN A 146 -3.66 -12.07 3.05
N ALA A 147 -3.96 -10.80 3.36
CA ALA A 147 -4.03 -9.72 2.37
C ALA A 147 -2.71 -9.56 1.60
N VAL A 148 -1.55 -9.60 2.28
CA VAL A 148 -0.24 -9.53 1.61
C VAL A 148 -0.03 -10.73 0.68
N ARG A 149 -0.35 -11.95 1.13
CA ARG A 149 -0.19 -13.17 0.31
C ARG A 149 -1.06 -13.12 -0.94
N ASP A 150 -2.31 -12.71 -0.78
CA ASP A 150 -3.26 -12.64 -1.89
C ASP A 150 -2.88 -11.52 -2.87
N SER A 151 -2.46 -10.36 -2.36
CA SER A 151 -2.00 -9.26 -3.20
C SER A 151 -0.76 -9.63 -4.01
N ILE A 152 0.21 -10.35 -3.43
CA ILE A 152 1.38 -10.86 -4.15
C ILE A 152 0.94 -11.83 -5.27
N LYS A 153 0.04 -12.78 -4.97
CA LYS A 153 -0.48 -13.74 -5.98
C LYS A 153 -1.24 -13.05 -7.10
N ASN A 154 -1.93 -11.96 -6.80
CA ASN A 154 -2.75 -11.21 -7.76
C ASN A 154 -1.99 -10.06 -8.44
N GLY A 155 -0.66 -10.09 -8.48
CA GLY A 155 0.15 -9.09 -9.18
C GLY A 155 0.11 -7.69 -8.55
N GLY A 156 -0.10 -7.60 -7.23
CA GLY A 156 -0.10 -6.33 -6.50
C GLY A 156 -1.46 -5.64 -6.40
N ILE A 157 -2.54 -6.30 -6.76
CA ILE A 157 -3.90 -5.78 -6.55
C ILE A 157 -4.24 -5.90 -5.06
N VAL A 158 -4.32 -4.78 -4.37
CA VAL A 158 -4.81 -4.71 -2.99
C VAL A 158 -6.33 -4.58 -3.04
N ARG A 159 -7.03 -5.61 -2.61
CA ARG A 159 -8.49 -5.56 -2.50
C ARG A 159 -8.89 -4.77 -1.26
N THR A 160 -9.57 -3.66 -1.45
CA THR A 160 -10.18 -2.93 -0.35
C THR A 160 -11.41 -3.71 0.11
N GLN A 161 -11.46 -4.13 1.36
CA GLN A 161 -12.70 -4.63 1.93
C GLN A 161 -13.74 -3.51 1.94
N ILE A 162 -14.87 -3.75 1.29
CA ILE A 162 -15.98 -2.80 1.28
C ILE A 162 -16.64 -2.81 2.65
N THR A 163 -16.59 -1.66 3.31
CA THR A 163 -17.25 -1.42 4.60
C THR A 163 -18.31 -0.33 4.43
N PRO A 164 -19.30 -0.23 5.33
CA PRO A 164 -20.28 0.86 5.27
C PRO A 164 -19.64 2.26 5.22
N ASN A 165 -18.45 2.41 5.80
CA ASN A 165 -17.76 3.70 5.89
C ASN A 165 -17.00 4.07 4.60
N ASN A 166 -16.60 3.09 3.78
CA ASN A 166 -15.88 3.32 2.54
C ASN A 166 -16.67 2.97 1.28
N LEU A 167 -17.91 2.52 1.42
CA LEU A 167 -18.75 2.10 0.29
C LEU A 167 -18.88 3.21 -0.76
N LYS A 168 -19.14 4.45 -0.32
CA LYS A 168 -19.32 5.58 -1.25
C LYS A 168 -18.05 5.91 -2.02
N PRO A 169 -16.86 6.12 -1.41
CA PRO A 169 -15.62 6.33 -2.14
C PRO A 169 -15.27 5.20 -3.11
N VAL A 170 -15.49 3.94 -2.71
CA VAL A 170 -15.24 2.77 -3.57
C VAL A 170 -16.18 2.77 -4.78
N PHE A 171 -17.46 3.06 -4.57
CA PHE A 171 -18.44 3.17 -5.63
C PHE A 171 -18.12 4.33 -6.60
N ASP A 172 -17.82 5.53 -6.08
CA ASP A 172 -17.49 6.69 -6.91
C ASP A 172 -16.27 6.39 -7.80
N ARG A 173 -15.22 5.77 -7.26
CA ARG A 173 -14.05 5.37 -8.03
C ARG A 173 -14.36 4.30 -9.08
N TRP A 174 -15.18 3.32 -8.74
CA TRP A 174 -15.61 2.29 -9.68
C TRP A 174 -16.40 2.91 -10.85
N VAL A 175 -17.29 3.88 -10.58
CA VAL A 175 -18.02 4.63 -11.62
C VAL A 175 -17.07 5.35 -12.57
N GLU A 176 -16.01 6.00 -12.05
CA GLU A 176 -15.01 6.65 -12.89
C GLU A 176 -14.29 5.66 -13.82
N LEU A 177 -13.91 4.48 -13.30
CA LEU A 177 -13.22 3.44 -14.07
C LEU A 177 -14.14 2.86 -15.15
N ILE A 178 -15.38 2.53 -14.81
CA ILE A 178 -16.37 1.98 -15.76
C ILE A 178 -16.76 3.02 -16.81
N GLY A 179 -16.92 4.30 -16.42
CA GLY A 179 -17.19 5.38 -17.36
C GLY A 179 -16.06 5.57 -18.37
N ALA A 180 -14.79 5.39 -17.93
CA ALA A 180 -13.63 5.46 -18.83
C ALA A 180 -13.57 4.30 -19.85
N GLU A 181 -14.08 3.10 -19.48
CA GLU A 181 -14.06 1.91 -20.34
C GLU A 181 -15.31 1.78 -21.22
N LEU A 182 -16.49 2.05 -20.67
CA LEU A 182 -17.79 1.78 -21.31
C LEU A 182 -18.50 3.06 -21.79
N GLY A 183 -18.02 4.24 -21.40
CA GLY A 183 -18.74 5.50 -21.57
C GLY A 183 -19.81 5.70 -20.50
N ASP A 184 -20.43 6.88 -20.47
CA ASP A 184 -21.45 7.21 -19.50
C ASP A 184 -22.73 6.37 -19.69
N LEU A 185 -23.16 5.72 -18.62
CA LEU A 185 -24.43 5.01 -18.62
C LEU A 185 -25.60 6.00 -18.55
N PRO A 186 -26.68 5.75 -19.32
CA PRO A 186 -27.80 6.70 -19.44
C PRO A 186 -28.62 6.88 -18.16
N ASN A 187 -28.55 5.91 -17.23
CA ASN A 187 -29.30 5.95 -15.97
C ASN A 187 -28.36 5.70 -14.78
N PRO A 188 -28.28 6.62 -13.79
CA PRO A 188 -27.48 6.41 -12.59
C PRO A 188 -27.78 5.12 -11.81
N ALA A 189 -29.00 4.59 -11.88
CA ALA A 189 -29.37 3.34 -11.25
C ALA A 189 -28.64 2.12 -11.87
N ASP A 190 -28.24 2.20 -13.13
CA ASP A 190 -27.57 1.12 -13.82
C ASP A 190 -26.14 0.93 -13.27
N TYR A 191 -25.46 2.03 -12.85
CA TYR A 191 -24.18 1.96 -12.15
C TYR A 191 -24.31 1.17 -10.83
N ALA A 192 -25.37 1.39 -10.06
CA ALA A 192 -25.56 0.68 -8.81
C ALA A 192 -25.79 -0.82 -9.01
N LEU A 193 -26.54 -1.21 -10.05
CA LEU A 193 -26.78 -2.61 -10.40
C LEU A 193 -25.51 -3.32 -10.88
N LEU A 194 -24.71 -2.67 -11.73
CA LEU A 194 -23.44 -3.22 -12.21
C LEU A 194 -22.41 -3.35 -11.07
N PHE A 195 -22.31 -2.34 -10.21
CA PHE A 195 -21.43 -2.38 -9.05
C PHE A 195 -21.81 -3.52 -8.09
N TYR A 196 -23.10 -3.70 -7.83
CA TYR A 196 -23.58 -4.82 -7.01
C TYR A 196 -23.26 -6.17 -7.66
N ALA A 197 -23.43 -6.29 -8.98
CA ALA A 197 -23.12 -7.52 -9.71
C ALA A 197 -21.63 -7.87 -9.66
N ASP A 198 -20.74 -6.88 -9.78
CA ASP A 198 -19.28 -7.06 -9.66
C ASP A 198 -18.89 -7.56 -8.28
N ILE A 199 -19.44 -6.94 -7.22
CA ILE A 199 -19.17 -7.38 -5.83
C ILE A 199 -19.61 -8.83 -5.61
N MET A 200 -20.81 -9.18 -6.08
CA MET A 200 -21.35 -10.53 -5.91
C MET A 200 -20.61 -11.55 -6.74
N HIS A 201 -20.11 -11.19 -7.92
CA HIS A 201 -19.34 -12.08 -8.78
C HIS A 201 -17.97 -12.40 -8.14
N ASP A 202 -17.29 -11.41 -7.58
CA ASP A 202 -16.02 -11.60 -6.88
C ASP A 202 -16.20 -12.38 -5.57
N GLY A 203 -17.28 -12.19 -4.86
CA GLY A 203 -17.62 -12.96 -3.65
C GLY A 203 -17.83 -14.45 -3.90
N ASN A 204 -18.35 -14.82 -5.06
CA ASN A 204 -18.61 -16.21 -5.43
C ASN A 204 -17.36 -16.97 -5.94
N LYS A 205 -16.26 -16.27 -6.24
CA LYS A 205 -14.98 -16.92 -6.62
C LYS A 205 -14.12 -17.32 -5.42
N SER A 206 -14.59 -17.05 -4.20
CA SER A 206 -13.87 -17.31 -2.94
C SER A 206 -14.37 -18.56 -2.19
N VAL A 207 -15.14 -19.43 -2.84
CA VAL A 207 -15.59 -20.72 -2.29
C VAL A 207 -14.89 -21.87 -2.98
#